data_c6e00de24c3d12f53888425b4ea60ce7
#
_entry.id   c6e00de24c3d12f53888425b4ea60ce7
#
_cell.length_a   1.000
_cell.length_b   1.000
_cell.length_c   1.000
_cell.angle_alpha   90.00
_cell.angle_beta   90.00
_cell.angle_gamma   90.00
#
_symmetry.space_group_name_H-M   'P 1'
#
loop_
_entity.id
_entity.type
_entity.pdbx_description
1 polymer ?
#
loop_
_entity_poly.entity_id
_entity_poly.type
_entity_poly.pdbx_seq_one_letter_code
_entity_poly.pdbx_strand_id
1 'polypeptide(L)'
;LFDALDTWLDCLHMAALVLDGIQVKRPRCQEAAQQGYANATELADYLVAKGVPFREAHHIVGETVVEAIRQGKPLEDLPLADLQKFSSVIGDDVYPILSLQSCLDKRAAKGGVSPQQIAQAISYAKARLS
;
A
#
# COMPACT_ATOMS: atom_id res chain seq x y z
N LEU A 1 0.63 5.49 43.20
CA LEU A 1 0.86 4.20 42.56
C LEU A 1 -0.46 3.50 42.25
N PHE A 2 -1.33 3.28 43.27
CA PHE A 2 -2.62 2.58 43.05
C PHE A 2 -3.55 3.35 42.12
N ASP A 3 -3.68 4.64 42.24
CA ASP A 3 -4.45 5.51 41.36
C ASP A 3 -3.98 5.41 39.88
N ALA A 4 -2.66 5.33 39.66
CA ALA A 4 -2.12 5.14 38.32
C ALA A 4 -2.44 3.74 37.72
N LEU A 5 -2.48 2.70 38.57
CA LEU A 5 -2.86 1.36 38.15
C LEU A 5 -4.36 1.28 37.80
N ASP A 6 -5.20 1.91 38.62
CA ASP A 6 -6.65 1.97 38.39
C ASP A 6 -6.93 2.70 37.08
N THR A 7 -6.32 3.86 36.86
CA THR A 7 -6.44 4.61 35.61
C THR A 7 -5.99 3.76 34.39
N TRP A 8 -4.90 3.01 34.51
CA TRP A 8 -4.40 2.16 33.43
C TRP A 8 -5.35 1.00 33.11
N LEU A 9 -5.89 0.35 34.14
CA LEU A 9 -6.90 -0.70 33.99
C LEU A 9 -8.15 -0.17 33.29
N ASP A 10 -8.64 1.01 33.66
CA ASP A 10 -9.77 1.66 33.02
C ASP A 10 -9.48 1.97 31.53
N CYS A 11 -8.28 2.45 31.21
CA CYS A 11 -7.87 2.66 29.83
C CYS A 11 -7.87 1.36 29.00
N LEU A 12 -7.38 0.25 29.56
CA LEU A 12 -7.40 -1.05 28.91
C LEU A 12 -8.82 -1.57 28.69
N HIS A 13 -9.69 -1.39 29.68
CA HIS A 13 -11.10 -1.74 29.58
C HIS A 13 -11.81 -0.94 28.48
N MET A 14 -11.61 0.38 28.46
CA MET A 14 -12.16 1.23 27.42
C MET A 14 -11.61 0.87 26.03
N ALA A 15 -10.33 0.52 25.92
CA ALA A 15 -9.75 0.08 24.65
C ALA A 15 -10.43 -1.20 24.14
N ALA A 16 -10.71 -2.16 25.01
CA ALA A 16 -11.44 -3.38 24.65
C ALA A 16 -12.84 -3.07 24.12
N LEU A 17 -13.60 -2.20 24.80
CA LEU A 17 -14.94 -1.78 24.37
C LEU A 17 -14.90 -1.05 23.01
N VAL A 18 -13.90 -0.20 22.79
CA VAL A 18 -13.70 0.49 21.50
C VAL A 18 -13.45 -0.54 20.39
N LEU A 19 -12.60 -1.54 20.62
CA LEU A 19 -12.29 -2.59 19.64
C LEU A 19 -13.53 -3.37 19.23
N ASP A 20 -14.41 -3.72 20.18
CA ASP A 20 -15.66 -4.41 19.90
C ASP A 20 -16.63 -3.57 19.03
N GLY A 21 -16.56 -2.24 19.16
CA GLY A 21 -17.40 -1.30 18.42
C GLY A 21 -16.83 -0.87 17.05
N ILE A 22 -15.63 -1.29 16.66
CA ILE A 22 -15.00 -0.86 15.41
C ILE A 22 -15.78 -1.38 14.19
N GLN A 23 -16.19 -0.44 13.32
CA GLN A 23 -16.77 -0.73 12.02
C GLN A 23 -15.81 -0.30 10.90
N VAL A 24 -15.30 -1.27 10.13
CA VAL A 24 -14.39 -1.00 9.01
C VAL A 24 -15.20 -0.56 7.79
N LYS A 25 -15.01 0.68 7.37
CA LYS A 25 -15.60 1.23 6.13
C LYS A 25 -14.73 0.83 4.93
N ARG A 26 -14.84 -0.43 4.48
CA ARG A 26 -14.00 -1.02 3.43
C ARG A 26 -13.85 -0.15 2.18
N PRO A 27 -14.92 0.45 1.59
CA PRO A 27 -14.77 1.30 0.42
C PRO A 27 -13.87 2.52 0.68
N ARG A 28 -14.00 3.12 1.88
CA ARG A 28 -13.17 4.27 2.27
C ARG A 28 -11.71 3.88 2.49
N CYS A 29 -11.46 2.71 3.05
CA CYS A 29 -10.09 2.20 3.22
C CYS A 29 -9.45 1.92 1.86
N GLN A 30 -10.20 1.36 0.91
CA GLN A 30 -9.72 1.12 -0.45
C GLN A 30 -9.43 2.43 -1.18
N GLU A 31 -10.34 3.40 -1.14
CA GLU A 31 -10.15 4.73 -1.70
C GLU A 31 -8.88 5.41 -1.13
N ALA A 32 -8.72 5.39 0.20
CA ALA A 32 -7.56 5.97 0.85
C ALA A 32 -6.24 5.27 0.47
N ALA A 33 -6.25 3.95 0.25
CA ALA A 33 -5.08 3.19 -0.17
C ALA A 33 -4.66 3.47 -1.64
N GLN A 34 -5.60 3.90 -2.49
CA GLN A 34 -5.33 4.29 -3.87
C GLN A 34 -4.87 5.75 -4.00
N GLN A 35 -5.10 6.58 -2.98
CA GLN A 35 -4.65 7.97 -2.98
C GLN A 35 -3.14 8.08 -2.72
N GLY A 36 -2.55 9.18 -3.20
CA GLY A 36 -1.17 9.54 -2.87
C GLY A 36 -0.10 8.80 -3.67
N TYR A 37 -0.46 8.13 -4.77
CA TYR A 37 0.50 7.47 -5.67
C TYR A 37 1.37 6.44 -4.96
N ALA A 38 0.81 5.68 -4.00
CA ALA A 38 1.53 4.67 -3.23
C ALA A 38 2.12 3.55 -4.11
N ASN A 39 1.57 3.36 -5.31
CA ASN A 39 2.03 2.41 -6.33
C ASN A 39 3.19 2.95 -7.21
N ALA A 40 3.68 4.16 -6.96
CA ALA A 40 4.83 4.71 -7.67
C ALA A 40 6.11 3.86 -7.50
N THR A 41 6.28 3.21 -6.34
CA THR A 41 7.39 2.29 -6.08
C THR A 41 7.35 1.09 -7.02
N GLU A 42 6.16 0.55 -7.28
CA GLU A 42 5.97 -0.58 -8.21
C GLU A 42 6.32 -0.21 -9.65
N LEU A 43 6.07 1.04 -10.04
CA LEU A 43 6.52 1.55 -11.36
C LEU A 43 8.05 1.64 -11.43
N ALA A 44 8.71 2.09 -10.34
CA ALA A 44 10.17 2.12 -10.28
C ALA A 44 10.77 0.71 -10.38
N ASP A 45 10.23 -0.24 -9.61
CA ASP A 45 10.66 -1.65 -9.64
C ASP A 45 10.43 -2.28 -11.03
N TYR A 46 9.31 -1.96 -11.68
CA TYR A 46 9.03 -2.40 -13.04
C TYR A 46 10.09 -1.89 -14.03
N LEU A 47 10.43 -0.62 -13.99
CA LEU A 47 11.46 -0.02 -14.84
C LEU A 47 12.82 -0.66 -14.60
N VAL A 48 13.18 -0.89 -13.35
CA VAL A 48 14.43 -1.58 -12.98
C VAL A 48 14.44 -3.02 -13.52
N ALA A 49 13.34 -3.74 -13.42
CA ALA A 49 13.21 -5.09 -13.98
C ALA A 49 13.33 -5.09 -15.53
N LYS A 50 12.98 -3.99 -16.21
CA LYS A 50 13.19 -3.77 -17.64
C LYS A 50 14.60 -3.30 -17.99
N GLY A 51 15.52 -3.19 -17.01
CA GLY A 51 16.91 -2.83 -17.21
C GLY A 51 17.25 -1.35 -17.06
N VAL A 52 16.30 -0.51 -16.63
CA VAL A 52 16.55 0.91 -16.35
C VAL A 52 17.29 1.02 -15.00
N PRO A 53 18.42 1.76 -14.92
CA PRO A 53 19.11 1.98 -13.65
C PRO A 53 18.19 2.61 -12.60
N PHE A 54 18.29 2.19 -11.33
CA PHE A 54 17.37 2.62 -10.27
C PHE A 54 17.25 4.15 -10.15
N ARG A 55 18.36 4.88 -10.23
CA ARG A 55 18.33 6.35 -10.15
C ARG A 55 17.53 6.99 -11.29
N GLU A 56 17.65 6.45 -12.49
CA GLU A 56 16.91 6.89 -13.66
C GLU A 56 15.43 6.50 -13.55
N ALA A 57 15.14 5.26 -13.15
CA ALA A 57 13.79 4.79 -12.90
C ALA A 57 13.07 5.70 -11.88
N HIS A 58 13.74 6.06 -10.78
CA HIS A 58 13.17 6.96 -9.77
C HIS A 58 12.86 8.35 -10.34
N HIS A 59 13.73 8.89 -11.21
CA HIS A 59 13.49 10.17 -11.88
C HIS A 59 12.29 10.10 -12.83
N ILE A 60 12.22 9.08 -13.68
CA ILE A 60 11.09 8.81 -14.59
C ILE A 60 9.77 8.73 -13.82
N VAL A 61 9.77 7.98 -12.72
CA VAL A 61 8.57 7.85 -11.87
C VAL A 61 8.16 9.19 -11.27
N GLY A 62 9.12 10.00 -10.81
CA GLY A 62 8.84 11.35 -10.30
C GLY A 62 8.12 12.23 -11.33
N GLU A 63 8.62 12.26 -12.57
CA GLU A 63 8.00 13.00 -13.67
C GLU A 63 6.63 12.45 -14.04
N THR A 64 6.48 11.12 -14.05
CA THR A 64 5.19 10.45 -14.31
C THR A 64 4.14 10.80 -13.26
N VAL A 65 4.53 10.84 -11.97
CA VAL A 65 3.64 11.25 -10.87
C VAL A 65 3.24 12.71 -11.00
N VAL A 66 4.15 13.61 -11.36
CA VAL A 66 3.82 15.03 -11.61
C VAL A 66 2.79 15.15 -12.74
N GLU A 67 2.93 14.38 -13.81
CA GLU A 67 1.95 14.39 -14.92
C GLU A 67 0.60 13.81 -14.47
N ALA A 68 0.61 12.73 -13.68
CA ALA A 68 -0.61 12.15 -13.11
C ALA A 68 -1.38 13.17 -12.23
N ILE A 69 -0.65 13.90 -11.39
CA ILE A 69 -1.21 15.00 -10.57
C ILE A 69 -1.82 16.08 -11.46
N ARG A 70 -1.11 16.48 -12.52
CA ARG A 70 -1.58 17.50 -13.47
C ARG A 70 -2.87 17.09 -14.17
N GLN A 71 -3.02 15.79 -14.48
CA GLN A 71 -4.24 15.25 -15.10
C GLN A 71 -5.33 14.90 -14.07
N GLY A 72 -5.06 14.94 -12.77
CA GLY A 72 -5.97 14.53 -11.71
C GLY A 72 -6.32 13.03 -11.77
N LYS A 73 -5.39 12.19 -12.24
CA LYS A 73 -5.58 10.75 -12.43
C LYS A 73 -4.60 9.94 -11.59
N PRO A 74 -4.99 8.76 -11.10
CA PRO A 74 -4.04 7.80 -10.55
C PRO A 74 -3.12 7.24 -11.66
N LEU A 75 -1.97 6.64 -11.29
CA LEU A 75 -1.00 6.13 -12.27
C LEU A 75 -1.58 5.04 -13.18
N GLU A 76 -2.42 4.18 -12.62
CA GLU A 76 -3.08 3.09 -13.34
C GLU A 76 -4.10 3.56 -14.39
N ASP A 77 -4.56 4.81 -14.33
CA ASP A 77 -5.52 5.40 -15.26
C ASP A 77 -4.84 6.29 -16.32
N LEU A 78 -3.52 6.44 -16.27
CA LEU A 78 -2.80 7.17 -17.31
C LEU A 78 -2.78 6.35 -18.61
N PRO A 79 -3.06 6.97 -19.77
CA PRO A 79 -2.89 6.31 -21.07
C PRO A 79 -1.46 5.83 -21.27
N LEU A 80 -1.29 4.66 -21.90
CA LEU A 80 0.04 4.13 -22.20
C LEU A 80 0.92 5.12 -22.96
N ALA A 81 0.34 5.86 -23.90
CA ALA A 81 1.05 6.88 -24.67
C ALA A 81 1.62 8.02 -23.78
N ASP A 82 0.98 8.31 -22.66
CA ASP A 82 1.48 9.31 -21.70
C ASP A 82 2.62 8.73 -20.86
N LEU A 83 2.50 7.49 -20.41
CA LEU A 83 3.56 6.77 -19.70
C LEU A 83 4.81 6.61 -20.59
N GLN A 84 4.64 6.30 -21.87
CA GLN A 84 5.72 6.12 -22.85
C GLN A 84 6.46 7.42 -23.20
N LYS A 85 5.89 8.60 -22.90
CA LYS A 85 6.62 9.87 -23.03
C LYS A 85 7.83 9.95 -22.09
N PHE A 86 7.74 9.29 -20.93
CA PHE A 86 8.80 9.28 -19.93
C PHE A 86 9.77 8.11 -20.11
N SER A 87 9.29 6.97 -20.62
CA SER A 87 10.14 5.83 -20.94
C SER A 87 9.49 4.90 -21.95
N SER A 88 10.16 4.69 -23.09
CA SER A 88 9.68 3.81 -24.15
C SER A 88 9.66 2.32 -23.78
N VAL A 89 10.30 1.93 -22.66
CA VAL A 89 10.29 0.54 -22.19
C VAL A 89 9.00 0.17 -21.47
N ILE A 90 8.12 1.15 -21.19
CA ILE A 90 6.83 0.91 -20.56
C ILE A 90 5.88 0.29 -21.60
N GLY A 91 5.37 -0.88 -21.28
CA GLY A 91 4.35 -1.59 -22.09
C GLY A 91 3.04 -1.75 -21.34
N ASP A 92 2.05 -2.36 -21.99
CA ASP A 92 0.73 -2.62 -21.36
C ASP A 92 0.83 -3.52 -20.12
N ASP A 93 1.90 -4.26 -19.96
CA ASP A 93 2.20 -5.11 -18.82
C ASP A 93 2.43 -4.31 -17.51
N VAL A 94 2.48 -2.99 -17.57
CA VAL A 94 2.59 -2.10 -16.40
C VAL A 94 1.28 -2.05 -15.59
N TYR A 95 0.11 -2.06 -16.24
CA TYR A 95 -1.17 -1.87 -15.55
C TYR A 95 -1.50 -2.91 -14.49
N PRO A 96 -1.35 -4.23 -14.75
CA PRO A 96 -1.51 -5.24 -13.71
C PRO A 96 -0.60 -5.01 -12.50
N ILE A 97 0.61 -4.47 -12.72
CA ILE A 97 1.60 -4.22 -11.66
C ILE A 97 1.20 -3.04 -10.78
N LEU A 98 0.59 -2.01 -11.37
CA LEU A 98 0.14 -0.81 -10.67
C LEU A 98 -1.16 -1.02 -9.89
N SER A 99 -1.85 -2.15 -10.07
CA SER A 99 -3.09 -2.43 -9.32
C SER A 99 -2.85 -2.52 -7.82
N LEU A 100 -3.79 -2.00 -7.01
CA LEU A 100 -3.72 -2.07 -5.55
C LEU A 100 -3.52 -3.50 -5.04
N GLN A 101 -4.19 -4.48 -5.65
CA GLN A 101 -4.06 -5.88 -5.26
C GLN A 101 -2.64 -6.40 -5.49
N SER A 102 -2.04 -6.11 -6.64
CA SER A 102 -0.64 -6.50 -6.93
C SER A 102 0.33 -5.85 -5.94
N CYS A 103 0.12 -4.57 -5.61
CA CYS A 103 0.93 -3.86 -4.62
C CYS A 103 0.87 -4.54 -3.24
N LEU A 104 -0.33 -4.97 -2.80
CA LEU A 104 -0.50 -5.68 -1.53
C LEU A 104 0.14 -7.08 -1.56
N ASP A 105 -0.06 -7.84 -2.64
CA ASP A 105 0.45 -9.21 -2.76
C ASP A 105 1.99 -9.26 -2.74
N LYS A 106 2.64 -8.27 -3.31
CA LYS A 106 4.12 -8.12 -3.26
C LYS A 106 4.67 -7.90 -1.85
N ARG A 107 3.88 -7.41 -0.89
CA ARG A 107 4.30 -7.20 0.51
C ARG A 107 4.31 -8.52 1.30
N ALA A 108 4.90 -9.57 0.73
CA ALA A 108 4.89 -10.94 1.26
C ALA A 108 6.04 -11.26 2.23
N ALA A 109 6.94 -10.32 2.50
CA ALA A 109 7.98 -10.47 3.51
C ALA A 109 7.37 -10.64 4.92
N LYS A 110 8.07 -11.30 5.84
CA LYS A 110 7.63 -11.47 7.24
C LYS A 110 7.33 -10.10 7.86
N GLY A 111 6.12 -9.93 8.38
CA GLY A 111 5.61 -8.65 8.91
C GLY A 111 5.01 -7.72 7.84
N GLY A 112 4.99 -8.14 6.57
CA GLY A 112 4.32 -7.41 5.49
C GLY A 112 2.78 -7.52 5.56
N VAL A 113 2.12 -6.77 4.69
CA VAL A 113 0.66 -6.61 4.69
C VAL A 113 -0.04 -7.45 3.60
N SER A 114 0.67 -8.41 2.97
CA SER A 114 0.00 -9.31 2.04
C SER A 114 -1.07 -10.15 2.77
N PRO A 115 -2.16 -10.55 2.09
CA PRO A 115 -3.22 -11.37 2.71
C PRO A 115 -2.67 -12.61 3.42
N GLN A 116 -1.66 -13.25 2.83
CA GLN A 116 -1.00 -14.41 3.43
C GLN A 116 -0.28 -14.07 4.74
N GLN A 117 0.49 -12.97 4.79
CA GLN A 117 1.20 -12.55 5.99
C GLN A 117 0.25 -12.12 7.11
N ILE A 118 -0.83 -11.44 6.76
CA ILE A 118 -1.87 -11.07 7.71
C ILE A 118 -2.54 -12.32 8.29
N ALA A 119 -2.92 -13.30 7.45
CA ALA A 119 -3.50 -14.55 7.93
C ALA A 119 -2.56 -15.32 8.88
N GLN A 120 -1.27 -15.38 8.57
CA GLN A 120 -0.26 -15.99 9.43
C GLN A 120 -0.11 -15.25 10.77
N ALA A 121 -0.07 -13.91 10.73
CA ALA A 121 0.02 -13.10 11.95
C ALA A 121 -1.20 -13.27 12.86
N ILE A 122 -2.41 -13.32 12.29
CA ILE A 122 -3.65 -13.57 13.03
C ILE A 122 -3.63 -14.97 13.65
N SER A 123 -3.24 -15.99 12.88
CA SER A 123 -3.15 -17.38 13.38
C SER A 123 -2.16 -17.49 14.54
N TYR A 124 -0.99 -16.88 14.39
CA TYR A 124 0.04 -16.84 15.44
C TYR A 124 -0.47 -16.13 16.71
N ALA A 125 -1.13 -14.98 16.57
CA ALA A 125 -1.67 -14.25 17.72
C ALA A 125 -2.74 -15.06 18.45
N LYS A 126 -3.68 -15.68 17.72
CA LYS A 126 -4.72 -16.56 18.31
C LYS A 126 -4.11 -17.72 19.09
N ALA A 127 -3.10 -18.38 18.55
CA ALA A 127 -2.45 -19.52 19.23
C ALA A 127 -1.70 -19.12 20.52
N ARG A 128 -1.40 -17.84 20.71
CA ARG A 128 -0.77 -17.33 21.95
C ARG A 128 -1.76 -16.84 22.99
N LEU A 129 -3.00 -16.58 22.60
CA LEU A 129 -4.07 -16.08 23.47
C LEU A 129 -5.01 -17.20 23.97
N SER A 130 -4.90 -18.39 23.36
CA SER A 130 -5.60 -19.62 23.78
C SER A 130 -4.73 -20.41 24.79
#